data_9a44cceedbd0f06ed61f3c4b09e7c7bc
#
_entry.id   9a44cceedbd0f06ed61f3c4b09e7c7bc
#
_cell.length_a   1.000
_cell.length_b   1.000
_cell.length_c   1.000
_cell.angle_alpha   90.00
_cell.angle_beta   90.00
_cell.angle_gamma   90.00
#
_symmetry.space_group_name_H-M   'P 1'
#
loop_
_entity.id
_entity.type
_entity.pdbx_description
1 polymer ?
#
loop_
_entity_poly.entity_id
_entity_poly.type
_entity_poly.pdbx_seq_one_letter_code
_entity_poly.pdbx_strand_id
1 'polypeptide(L)'
;MSKTVVLSGPFDDLRSIHVRLLQEARRLGQVHVLLWSDEQVHTQAGRPAKFPQEERLYLLEALRYVQLVTIPAAVFGPDTLPEAGPPPKGWPPNILWVTCESEDSPGRRSFAKSRGLDYRVIRAAQLAGFPADDAPEPPHRGLALRPERKRPRVLVSGCFDWFHSGHARFFEEASALGELYVVVGHDENVRLLKGQGHPLFPQEERRYLVAAVRFVRQALISSGDGWLDAEPEIRTLRPNLYVVNDDGDKPEKREYCDAHGIGYVVLKRNPREGLLRRQSTDLRGF
;
A
#
# COMPACT_ATOMS: atom_id res chain seq x y z
N MET A 1 2.00 -21.73 -16.97
CA MET A 1 1.15 -21.19 -15.89
C MET A 1 2.04 -20.40 -14.94
N SER A 2 1.66 -19.19 -14.51
CA SER A 2 2.46 -18.41 -13.56
C SER A 2 2.42 -19.09 -12.18
N LYS A 3 3.56 -19.14 -11.46
CA LYS A 3 3.62 -19.71 -10.11
C LYS A 3 2.75 -18.90 -9.13
N THR A 4 2.13 -19.59 -8.17
CA THR A 4 1.52 -18.94 -7.03
C THR A 4 2.58 -18.75 -5.94
N VAL A 5 2.85 -17.51 -5.61
CA VAL A 5 3.81 -17.12 -4.57
C VAL A 5 3.05 -16.84 -3.28
N VAL A 6 3.34 -17.58 -2.24
CA VAL A 6 2.67 -17.47 -0.94
C VAL A 6 3.59 -16.79 0.06
N LEU A 7 3.08 -15.76 0.73
CA LEU A 7 3.67 -15.17 1.92
C LEU A 7 2.71 -15.31 3.09
N SER A 8 3.22 -15.51 4.28
CA SER A 8 2.42 -15.61 5.50
C SER A 8 2.97 -14.71 6.58
N GLY A 9 2.13 -13.89 7.17
CA GLY A 9 2.59 -12.98 8.22
C GLY A 9 1.49 -12.07 8.76
N PRO A 10 1.79 -11.33 9.84
CA PRO A 10 0.85 -10.41 10.46
C PRO A 10 0.62 -9.15 9.64
N PHE A 11 1.62 -8.64 8.92
CA PHE A 11 1.60 -7.34 8.23
C PHE A 11 1.01 -6.23 9.10
N ASP A 12 1.30 -6.32 10.40
CA ASP A 12 0.82 -5.41 11.42
C ASP A 12 1.75 -4.18 11.43
N ASP A 13 1.24 -3.02 11.09
CA ASP A 13 2.01 -1.81 10.78
C ASP A 13 2.80 -1.93 9.46
N LEU A 14 2.08 -1.79 8.35
CA LEU A 14 2.65 -1.91 7.01
C LEU A 14 3.73 -0.86 6.75
N ARG A 15 4.97 -1.31 6.49
CA ARG A 15 6.16 -0.48 6.23
C ARG A 15 6.75 -0.77 4.85
N SER A 16 7.67 0.09 4.44
CA SER A 16 8.40 -0.05 3.16
C SER A 16 9.05 -1.41 2.98
N ILE A 17 9.59 -2.01 4.04
CA ILE A 17 10.19 -3.34 4.00
C ILE A 17 9.19 -4.43 3.59
N HIS A 18 7.95 -4.35 4.09
CA HIS A 18 6.89 -5.29 3.72
C HIS A 18 6.50 -5.11 2.25
N VAL A 19 6.41 -3.86 1.80
CA VAL A 19 6.12 -3.53 0.39
C VAL A 19 7.26 -4.01 -0.53
N ARG A 20 8.53 -3.85 -0.09
CA ARG A 20 9.70 -4.39 -0.81
C ARG A 20 9.63 -5.91 -0.94
N LEU A 21 9.28 -6.61 0.14
CA LEU A 21 9.12 -8.06 0.13
C LEU A 21 8.03 -8.50 -0.88
N LEU A 22 6.88 -7.81 -0.87
CA LEU A 22 5.79 -8.09 -1.80
C LEU A 22 6.17 -7.78 -3.26
N GLN A 23 6.92 -6.71 -3.50
CA GLN A 23 7.44 -6.36 -4.83
C GLN A 23 8.39 -7.44 -5.36
N GLU A 24 9.36 -7.89 -4.57
CA GLU A 24 10.27 -8.97 -4.96
C GLU A 24 9.53 -10.30 -5.16
N ALA A 25 8.57 -10.60 -4.30
CA ALA A 25 7.73 -11.79 -4.45
C ALA A 25 6.90 -11.74 -5.75
N ARG A 26 6.39 -10.57 -6.13
CA ARG A 26 5.62 -10.37 -7.37
C ARG A 26 6.41 -10.70 -8.64
N ARG A 27 7.73 -10.47 -8.62
CA ARG A 27 8.63 -10.86 -9.73
C ARG A 27 8.72 -12.38 -9.93
N LEU A 28 8.38 -13.16 -8.89
CA LEU A 28 8.43 -14.62 -8.90
C LEU A 28 7.11 -15.26 -9.34
N GLY A 29 6.00 -14.53 -9.27
CA GLY A 29 4.68 -15.01 -9.65
C GLY A 29 3.52 -14.21 -9.09
N GLN A 30 2.34 -14.80 -9.04
CA GLN A 30 1.14 -14.18 -8.48
C GLN A 30 1.17 -14.27 -6.95
N VAL A 31 1.21 -13.12 -6.30
CA VAL A 31 1.34 -13.05 -4.84
C VAL A 31 0.00 -13.29 -4.16
N HIS A 32 -0.01 -14.29 -3.32
CA HIS A 32 -1.09 -14.60 -2.39
C HIS A 32 -0.59 -14.45 -0.95
N VAL A 33 -1.20 -13.54 -0.19
CA VAL A 33 -0.85 -13.32 1.20
C VAL A 33 -1.81 -14.08 2.11
N LEU A 34 -1.25 -14.91 3.00
CA LEU A 34 -1.94 -15.48 4.14
C LEU A 34 -1.78 -14.52 5.31
N LEU A 35 -2.76 -13.66 5.47
CA LEU A 35 -2.78 -12.67 6.54
C LEU A 35 -3.18 -13.35 7.85
N TRP A 36 -2.36 -13.21 8.88
CA TRP A 36 -2.69 -13.72 10.21
C TRP A 36 -3.91 -12.99 10.77
N SER A 37 -4.87 -13.74 11.33
CA SER A 37 -5.97 -13.18 12.10
C SER A 37 -5.47 -12.46 13.36
N ASP A 38 -6.30 -11.67 14.00
CA ASP A 38 -5.94 -11.03 15.27
C ASP A 38 -5.63 -12.08 16.35
N GLU A 39 -6.38 -13.21 16.36
CA GLU A 39 -6.10 -14.35 17.23
C GLU A 39 -4.73 -14.97 16.94
N GLN A 40 -4.40 -15.17 15.66
CA GLN A 40 -3.08 -15.67 15.24
C GLN A 40 -1.95 -14.76 15.71
N VAL A 41 -2.10 -13.44 15.56
CA VAL A 41 -1.11 -12.46 16.01
C VAL A 41 -0.96 -12.55 17.54
N HIS A 42 -2.06 -12.57 18.27
CA HIS A 42 -2.02 -12.68 19.73
C HIS A 42 -1.31 -13.97 20.18
N THR A 43 -1.64 -15.09 19.57
CA THR A 43 -1.04 -16.40 19.91
C THR A 43 0.45 -16.43 19.63
N GLN A 44 0.91 -15.84 18.50
CA GLN A 44 2.31 -15.90 18.11
C GLN A 44 3.19 -14.82 18.77
N ALA A 45 2.64 -13.62 18.99
CA ALA A 45 3.41 -12.47 19.49
C ALA A 45 3.18 -12.19 20.98
N GLY A 46 2.23 -12.86 21.63
CA GLY A 46 1.86 -12.61 23.04
C GLY A 46 1.25 -11.22 23.29
N ARG A 47 0.86 -10.50 22.24
CA ARG A 47 0.24 -9.17 22.30
C ARG A 47 -0.84 -9.04 21.24
N PRO A 48 -1.83 -8.14 21.43
CA PRO A 48 -2.79 -7.85 20.37
C PRO A 48 -2.11 -7.25 19.15
N ALA A 49 -2.74 -7.36 17.99
CA ALA A 49 -2.35 -6.65 16.79
C ALA A 49 -2.52 -5.13 17.00
N LYS A 50 -1.65 -4.32 16.40
CA LYS A 50 -1.75 -2.86 16.39
C LYS A 50 -2.97 -2.40 15.58
N PHE A 51 -3.19 -3.06 14.44
CA PHE A 51 -4.30 -2.79 13.55
C PHE A 51 -5.20 -4.02 13.42
N PRO A 52 -6.54 -3.85 13.48
CA PRO A 52 -7.48 -4.96 13.25
C PRO A 52 -7.21 -5.67 11.92
N GLN A 53 -7.49 -6.96 11.87
CA GLN A 53 -7.25 -7.77 10.67
C GLN A 53 -7.96 -7.24 9.43
N GLU A 54 -9.14 -6.63 9.56
CA GLU A 54 -9.90 -6.02 8.46
C GLU A 54 -9.16 -4.81 7.87
N GLU A 55 -8.50 -4.02 8.70
CA GLU A 55 -7.69 -2.89 8.24
C GLU A 55 -6.41 -3.36 7.56
N ARG A 56 -5.73 -4.36 8.12
CA ARG A 56 -4.53 -4.99 7.53
C ARG A 56 -4.86 -5.67 6.20
N LEU A 57 -6.01 -6.35 6.12
CA LEU A 57 -6.56 -6.93 4.89
C LEU A 57 -6.74 -5.86 3.82
N TYR A 58 -7.45 -4.78 4.16
CA TYR A 58 -7.72 -3.69 3.23
C TYR A 58 -6.44 -3.04 2.70
N LEU A 59 -5.46 -2.78 3.57
CA LEU A 59 -4.18 -2.21 3.16
C LEU A 59 -3.41 -3.14 2.21
N LEU A 60 -3.38 -4.44 2.47
CA LEU A 60 -2.74 -5.40 1.58
C LEU A 60 -3.45 -5.51 0.24
N GLU A 61 -4.78 -5.52 0.23
CA GLU A 61 -5.58 -5.53 -1.00
C GLU A 61 -5.39 -4.24 -1.82
N ALA A 62 -5.07 -3.11 -1.16
CA ALA A 62 -4.76 -1.86 -1.84
C ALA A 62 -3.39 -1.83 -2.50
N LEU A 63 -2.50 -2.79 -2.21
CA LEU A 63 -1.18 -2.86 -2.85
C LEU A 63 -1.24 -3.52 -4.23
N ARG A 64 -0.55 -2.93 -5.22
CA ARG A 64 -0.50 -3.44 -6.60
C ARG A 64 0.20 -4.79 -6.75
N TYR A 65 1.07 -5.14 -5.80
CA TYR A 65 1.83 -6.39 -5.83
C TYR A 65 1.02 -7.60 -5.37
N VAL A 66 -0.06 -7.39 -4.64
CA VAL A 66 -0.87 -8.46 -4.03
C VAL A 66 -2.02 -8.84 -4.94
N GLN A 67 -2.10 -10.13 -5.32
CA GLN A 67 -3.19 -10.67 -6.14
C GLN A 67 -4.37 -11.11 -5.29
N LEU A 68 -4.11 -11.71 -4.12
CA LEU A 68 -5.12 -12.26 -3.23
C LEU A 68 -4.64 -12.15 -1.79
N VAL A 69 -5.53 -11.83 -0.88
CA VAL A 69 -5.31 -11.96 0.57
C VAL A 69 -6.35 -12.91 1.12
N THR A 70 -5.93 -13.81 1.99
CA THR A 70 -6.84 -14.72 2.72
C THR A 70 -6.45 -14.72 4.18
N ILE A 71 -7.44 -14.65 5.08
CA ILE A 71 -7.27 -14.87 6.51
C ILE A 71 -7.66 -16.34 6.78
N PRO A 72 -6.70 -17.21 7.16
CA PRO A 72 -7.02 -18.60 7.52
C PRO A 72 -7.93 -18.65 8.74
N ALA A 73 -8.90 -19.56 8.71
CA ALA A 73 -9.86 -19.72 9.80
C ALA A 73 -9.25 -20.34 11.07
N ALA A 74 -8.19 -21.15 10.91
CA ALA A 74 -7.53 -21.80 12.02
C ALA A 74 -6.15 -21.19 12.30
N VAL A 75 -5.78 -21.11 13.57
CA VAL A 75 -4.43 -20.76 14.00
C VAL A 75 -3.47 -21.90 13.62
N PHE A 76 -2.29 -21.55 13.12
CA PHE A 76 -1.25 -22.49 12.71
C PHE A 76 0.13 -22.07 13.25
N GLY A 77 1.08 -22.97 13.22
CA GLY A 77 2.41 -22.72 13.76
C GLY A 77 3.18 -21.63 12.98
N PRO A 78 4.15 -20.93 13.60
CA PRO A 78 4.90 -19.86 12.95
C PRO A 78 5.75 -20.35 11.79
N ASP A 79 6.09 -21.63 11.80
CA ASP A 79 6.94 -22.32 10.82
C ASP A 79 6.14 -23.18 9.83
N THR A 80 4.84 -23.01 9.77
CA THR A 80 3.96 -23.84 8.93
C THR A 80 3.05 -22.99 8.05
N LEU A 81 2.39 -23.61 7.11
CA LEU A 81 1.23 -23.07 6.40
C LEU A 81 -0.01 -23.86 6.81
N PRO A 82 -1.23 -23.31 6.70
CA PRO A 82 -2.45 -24.03 6.96
C PRO A 82 -2.52 -25.33 6.16
N GLU A 83 -3.02 -26.42 6.76
CA GLU A 83 -3.14 -27.70 6.06
C GLU A 83 -4.08 -27.64 4.87
N ALA A 84 -5.23 -27.00 5.02
CA ALA A 84 -6.13 -26.70 3.93
C ALA A 84 -5.70 -25.38 3.27
N GLY A 85 -5.48 -25.40 1.97
CA GLY A 85 -5.30 -24.19 1.20
C GLY A 85 -6.53 -23.29 1.24
N PRO A 86 -6.42 -22.06 0.76
CA PRO A 86 -7.51 -21.10 0.81
C PRO A 86 -8.72 -21.60 0.01
N PRO A 87 -9.95 -21.41 0.56
CA PRO A 87 -11.17 -21.74 -0.17
C PRO A 87 -11.28 -20.90 -1.47
N PRO A 88 -12.01 -21.39 -2.50
CA PRO A 88 -12.78 -22.63 -2.50
C PRO A 88 -12.02 -23.88 -3.02
N LYS A 89 -10.78 -23.75 -3.45
CA LYS A 89 -10.09 -24.82 -4.24
C LYS A 89 -8.88 -25.47 -3.58
N GLY A 90 -8.56 -25.09 -2.32
CA GLY A 90 -7.32 -25.57 -1.69
C GLY A 90 -6.05 -24.96 -2.31
N TRP A 91 -4.89 -25.49 -1.98
CA TRP A 91 -3.62 -25.05 -2.52
C TRP A 91 -3.50 -25.40 -4.01
N PRO A 92 -3.14 -24.43 -4.89
CA PRO A 92 -2.85 -24.76 -6.27
C PRO A 92 -1.57 -25.61 -6.37
N PRO A 93 -1.42 -26.43 -7.42
CA PRO A 93 -0.13 -27.05 -7.71
C PRO A 93 0.92 -25.94 -7.99
N ASN A 94 2.17 -26.19 -7.67
CA ASN A 94 3.30 -25.26 -7.89
C ASN A 94 3.30 -24.01 -7.00
N ILE A 95 3.12 -24.19 -5.70
CA ILE A 95 3.32 -23.13 -4.71
C ILE A 95 4.81 -22.88 -4.52
N LEU A 96 5.17 -21.58 -4.49
CA LEU A 96 6.44 -21.10 -3.99
C LEU A 96 6.19 -20.35 -2.69
N TRP A 97 6.59 -20.93 -1.56
CA TRP A 97 6.54 -20.23 -0.28
C TRP A 97 7.75 -19.29 -0.15
N VAL A 98 7.47 -18.01 -0.01
CA VAL A 98 8.48 -16.95 0.08
C VAL A 98 8.48 -16.35 1.48
N THR A 99 9.67 -16.12 2.01
CA THR A 99 9.91 -15.43 3.29
C THR A 99 11.07 -14.46 3.16
N CYS A 100 11.25 -13.56 4.12
CA CYS A 100 12.46 -12.75 4.25
C CYS A 100 13.48 -13.45 5.15
N GLU A 101 14.72 -12.99 5.08
CA GLU A 101 15.85 -13.58 5.81
C GLU A 101 15.64 -13.53 7.34
N SER A 102 15.01 -12.48 7.87
CA SER A 102 14.71 -12.33 9.29
C SER A 102 13.65 -13.30 9.83
N GLU A 103 12.84 -13.88 8.94
CA GLU A 103 11.79 -14.83 9.30
C GLU A 103 12.13 -16.27 8.90
N ASP A 104 13.26 -16.49 8.24
CA ASP A 104 13.70 -17.81 7.84
C ASP A 104 14.12 -18.65 9.05
N SER A 105 13.68 -19.89 9.08
CA SER A 105 13.97 -20.82 10.18
C SER A 105 14.20 -22.23 9.68
N PRO A 106 14.93 -23.07 10.46
CA PRO A 106 15.02 -24.51 10.18
C PRO A 106 13.64 -25.20 10.15
N GLY A 107 12.69 -24.74 10.98
CA GLY A 107 11.33 -25.27 11.02
C GLY A 107 10.58 -25.02 9.71
N ARG A 108 10.61 -23.79 9.17
CA ARG A 108 10.00 -23.45 7.87
C ARG A 108 10.60 -24.28 6.72
N ARG A 109 11.91 -24.43 6.69
CA ARG A 109 12.60 -25.23 5.67
C ARG A 109 12.22 -26.70 5.75
N SER A 110 12.15 -27.26 6.97
CA SER A 110 11.75 -28.65 7.21
C SER A 110 10.30 -28.88 6.80
N PHE A 111 9.39 -27.97 7.19
CA PHE A 111 7.99 -28.05 6.78
C PHE A 111 7.83 -28.00 5.27
N ALA A 112 8.45 -27.04 4.59
CA ALA A 112 8.40 -26.92 3.14
C ALA A 112 8.87 -28.19 2.46
N LYS A 113 10.00 -28.76 2.92
CA LYS A 113 10.54 -30.03 2.41
C LYS A 113 9.57 -31.20 2.62
N SER A 114 8.96 -31.31 3.81
CA SER A 114 8.02 -32.40 4.14
C SER A 114 6.74 -32.37 3.30
N ARG A 115 6.35 -31.17 2.83
CA ARG A 115 5.16 -30.94 2.01
C ARG A 115 5.45 -30.82 0.50
N GLY A 116 6.72 -30.98 0.09
CA GLY A 116 7.12 -30.85 -1.31
C GLY A 116 6.92 -29.43 -1.89
N LEU A 117 6.97 -28.39 -1.03
CA LEU A 117 6.81 -27.01 -1.44
C LEU A 117 8.15 -26.44 -1.91
N ASP A 118 8.13 -25.68 -2.99
CA ASP A 118 9.23 -24.77 -3.29
C ASP A 118 9.35 -23.72 -2.19
N TYR A 119 10.57 -23.46 -1.70
CA TYR A 119 10.83 -22.50 -0.66
C TYR A 119 11.94 -21.53 -1.05
N ARG A 120 11.70 -20.23 -0.84
CA ARG A 120 12.66 -19.19 -1.20
C ARG A 120 12.77 -18.11 -0.13
N VAL A 121 14.00 -17.78 0.22
CA VAL A 121 14.33 -16.69 1.13
C VAL A 121 14.79 -15.49 0.31
N ILE A 122 14.14 -14.34 0.54
CA ILE A 122 14.57 -13.05 0.00
C ILE A 122 15.53 -12.42 1.01
N ARG A 123 16.75 -12.14 0.56
CA ARG A 123 17.80 -11.61 1.41
C ARG A 123 17.60 -10.13 1.73
N ALA A 124 18.09 -9.69 2.87
CA ALA A 124 18.02 -8.30 3.31
C ALA A 124 18.55 -7.32 2.26
N ALA A 125 19.65 -7.65 1.58
CA ALA A 125 20.23 -6.83 0.51
C ALA A 125 19.26 -6.62 -0.69
N GLN A 126 18.37 -7.56 -0.98
CA GLN A 126 17.36 -7.43 -2.04
C GLN A 126 16.19 -6.52 -1.63
N LEU A 127 16.01 -6.32 -0.32
CA LEU A 127 14.96 -5.49 0.25
C LEU A 127 15.42 -4.04 0.50
N ALA A 128 16.69 -3.74 0.25
CA ALA A 128 17.22 -2.40 0.46
C ALA A 128 16.73 -1.40 -0.60
N GLY A 129 16.57 -0.15 -0.18
CA GLY A 129 16.20 0.97 -1.06
C GLY A 129 14.75 0.96 -1.56
N PHE A 130 14.47 1.91 -2.45
CA PHE A 130 13.12 2.19 -2.96
C PHE A 130 13.14 2.23 -4.51
N PRO A 131 13.37 1.08 -5.16
CA PRO A 131 13.47 1.04 -6.62
C PRO A 131 12.16 1.42 -7.31
N ALA A 132 12.27 1.83 -8.56
CA ALA A 132 11.12 1.95 -9.43
C ALA A 132 10.44 0.59 -9.62
N ASP A 133 9.16 0.62 -9.92
CA ASP A 133 8.39 -0.60 -10.18
C ASP A 133 8.55 -1.00 -11.64
N ASP A 134 9.27 -2.09 -11.89
CA ASP A 134 9.45 -2.68 -13.22
C ASP A 134 8.44 -3.81 -13.48
N ALA A 135 7.61 -4.17 -12.49
CA ALA A 135 6.63 -5.23 -12.65
C ALA A 135 5.49 -4.78 -13.57
N PRO A 136 5.02 -5.63 -14.50
CA PRO A 136 3.84 -5.32 -15.29
C PRO A 136 2.65 -5.06 -14.36
N GLU A 137 1.87 -4.02 -14.65
CA GLU A 137 0.67 -3.71 -13.88
C GLU A 137 -0.22 -4.95 -13.77
N PRO A 138 -0.68 -5.32 -12.56
CA PRO A 138 -1.65 -6.38 -12.44
C PRO A 138 -2.92 -5.99 -13.19
N PRO A 139 -3.58 -6.93 -13.91
CA PRO A 139 -4.84 -6.64 -14.54
C PRO A 139 -5.83 -6.12 -13.47
N HIS A 140 -6.40 -4.95 -13.72
CA HIS A 140 -7.38 -4.34 -12.82
C HIS A 140 -8.54 -5.32 -12.60
N ARG A 141 -8.73 -5.79 -11.37
CA ARG A 141 -9.88 -6.61 -11.04
C ARG A 141 -11.16 -5.79 -11.22
N GLY A 142 -11.99 -6.18 -12.18
CA GLY A 142 -13.39 -5.76 -12.25
C GLY A 142 -13.71 -4.49 -13.01
N LEU A 143 -12.76 -3.79 -13.60
CA LEU A 143 -13.06 -2.76 -14.58
C LEU A 143 -12.90 -3.36 -15.97
N ALA A 144 -14.03 -3.71 -16.60
CA ALA A 144 -14.06 -3.98 -18.02
C ALA A 144 -13.42 -2.79 -18.73
N LEU A 145 -12.29 -3.01 -19.39
CA LEU A 145 -11.63 -2.02 -20.23
C LEU A 145 -12.65 -1.59 -21.32
N ARG A 146 -13.34 -0.48 -21.08
CA ARG A 146 -13.98 0.23 -22.18
C ARG A 146 -12.86 0.85 -23.00
N PRO A 147 -12.86 0.73 -24.34
CA PRO A 147 -11.82 1.29 -25.17
C PRO A 147 -11.74 2.81 -24.96
N GLU A 148 -10.60 3.26 -24.55
CA GLU A 148 -9.94 4.56 -24.70
C GLU A 148 -10.82 5.83 -24.86
N ARG A 149 -11.55 6.20 -23.82
CA ARG A 149 -11.64 7.63 -23.49
C ARG A 149 -10.49 7.92 -22.52
N LYS A 150 -9.59 8.83 -22.90
CA LYS A 150 -8.56 9.35 -21.98
C LYS A 150 -9.26 9.74 -20.68
N ARG A 151 -9.00 9.00 -19.60
CA ARG A 151 -9.56 9.33 -18.30
C ARG A 151 -9.00 10.68 -17.85
N PRO A 152 -9.77 11.52 -17.14
CA PRO A 152 -9.25 12.75 -16.56
C PRO A 152 -8.02 12.49 -15.71
N ARG A 153 -7.05 13.39 -15.75
CA ARG A 153 -5.94 13.37 -14.79
C ARG A 153 -6.40 13.99 -13.49
N VAL A 154 -6.29 13.23 -12.43
CA VAL A 154 -6.62 13.62 -11.06
C VAL A 154 -5.34 13.79 -10.28
N LEU A 155 -5.18 14.91 -9.60
CA LEU A 155 -4.04 15.17 -8.73
C LEU A 155 -4.49 15.30 -7.29
N VAL A 156 -3.73 14.70 -6.39
CA VAL A 156 -3.80 14.91 -4.95
C VAL A 156 -2.41 15.26 -4.42
N SER A 157 -2.31 16.07 -3.39
CA SER A 157 -1.04 16.34 -2.70
C SER A 157 -1.17 16.13 -1.20
N GLY A 158 -0.07 15.76 -0.55
CA GLY A 158 -0.05 15.57 0.88
C GLY A 158 1.26 15.02 1.43
N CYS A 159 1.37 14.97 2.74
CA CYS A 159 2.56 14.46 3.42
C CYS A 159 2.67 12.93 3.35
N PHE A 160 1.58 12.21 3.59
CA PHE A 160 1.51 10.74 3.64
C PHE A 160 2.58 10.09 4.56
N ASP A 161 2.86 10.75 5.68
CA ASP A 161 3.99 10.42 6.55
C ASP A 161 3.89 9.03 7.18
N TRP A 162 2.74 8.68 7.72
CA TRP A 162 2.46 7.31 8.18
C TRP A 162 1.30 6.75 7.36
N PHE A 163 1.62 5.84 6.43
CA PHE A 163 0.61 5.30 5.54
C PHE A 163 -0.39 4.41 6.30
N HIS A 164 -1.67 4.69 6.14
CA HIS A 164 -2.77 4.00 6.83
C HIS A 164 -4.02 3.88 5.94
N SER A 165 -5.03 3.17 6.42
CA SER A 165 -6.28 2.90 5.68
C SER A 165 -6.99 4.16 5.18
N GLY A 166 -6.91 5.27 5.91
CA GLY A 166 -7.46 6.55 5.48
C GLY A 166 -6.80 7.11 4.22
N HIS A 167 -5.48 6.94 4.06
CA HIS A 167 -4.78 7.31 2.83
C HIS A 167 -5.16 6.40 1.66
N ALA A 168 -5.23 5.08 1.90
CA ALA A 168 -5.66 4.12 0.88
C ALA A 168 -7.07 4.42 0.39
N ARG A 169 -7.99 4.76 1.31
CA ARG A 169 -9.37 5.12 0.98
C ARG A 169 -9.45 6.42 0.18
N PHE A 170 -8.69 7.44 0.56
CA PHE A 170 -8.60 8.68 -0.20
C PHE A 170 -8.14 8.45 -1.64
N PHE A 171 -7.13 7.61 -1.84
CA PHE A 171 -6.65 7.26 -3.18
C PHE A 171 -7.66 6.42 -3.97
N GLU A 172 -8.37 5.51 -3.31
CA GLU A 172 -9.45 4.73 -3.92
C GLU A 172 -10.55 5.64 -4.47
N GLU A 173 -11.04 6.58 -3.66
CA GLU A 173 -12.09 7.53 -4.03
C GLU A 173 -11.62 8.51 -5.12
N ALA A 174 -10.43 9.09 -4.98
CA ALA A 174 -9.86 9.98 -5.98
C ALA A 174 -9.64 9.28 -7.33
N SER A 175 -9.19 8.02 -7.32
CA SER A 175 -8.98 7.23 -8.53
C SER A 175 -10.26 6.88 -9.29
N ALA A 176 -11.42 6.89 -8.62
CA ALA A 176 -12.71 6.72 -9.27
C ALA A 176 -13.04 7.87 -10.22
N LEU A 177 -12.48 9.07 -9.96
CA LEU A 177 -12.67 10.26 -10.78
C LEU A 177 -11.76 10.29 -12.01
N GLY A 178 -10.65 9.54 -12.04
CA GLY A 178 -9.71 9.55 -13.17
C GLY A 178 -8.41 8.80 -12.92
N GLU A 179 -7.37 9.12 -13.71
CA GLU A 179 -6.02 8.63 -13.50
C GLU A 179 -5.36 9.42 -12.36
N LEU A 180 -5.06 8.75 -11.25
CA LEU A 180 -4.59 9.39 -10.04
C LEU A 180 -3.06 9.61 -10.05
N TYR A 181 -2.67 10.85 -9.95
CA TYR A 181 -1.30 11.32 -9.69
C TYR A 181 -1.22 11.86 -8.27
N VAL A 182 -0.23 11.40 -7.51
CA VAL A 182 -0.04 11.81 -6.11
C VAL A 182 1.27 12.54 -5.96
N VAL A 183 1.21 13.76 -5.43
CA VAL A 183 2.40 14.57 -5.11
C VAL A 183 2.65 14.49 -3.60
N VAL A 184 3.77 13.89 -3.25
CA VAL A 184 4.22 13.71 -1.86
C VAL A 184 5.07 14.92 -1.48
N GLY A 185 4.70 15.64 -0.43
CA GLY A 185 5.44 16.81 0.04
C GLY A 185 6.90 16.45 0.38
N HIS A 186 7.86 17.24 -0.11
CA HIS A 186 9.27 17.03 0.20
C HIS A 186 9.57 17.32 1.68
N ASP A 187 10.64 16.75 2.21
CA ASP A 187 10.93 16.73 3.64
C ASP A 187 11.05 18.13 4.25
N GLU A 188 11.71 19.06 3.54
CA GLU A 188 11.91 20.43 4.04
C GLU A 188 10.58 21.17 4.16
N ASN A 189 9.72 21.06 3.14
CA ASN A 189 8.40 21.69 3.17
C ASN A 189 7.49 21.08 4.25
N VAL A 190 7.54 19.76 4.43
CA VAL A 190 6.78 19.11 5.51
C VAL A 190 7.26 19.60 6.88
N ARG A 191 8.58 19.76 7.06
CA ARG A 191 9.16 20.31 8.30
C ARG A 191 8.77 21.76 8.53
N LEU A 192 8.74 22.56 7.45
CA LEU A 192 8.28 23.95 7.49
C LEU A 192 6.82 24.05 7.93
N LEU A 193 5.94 23.20 7.39
CA LEU A 193 4.50 23.28 7.63
C LEU A 193 4.04 22.60 8.93
N LYS A 194 4.73 21.53 9.36
CA LYS A 194 4.32 20.70 10.51
C LYS A 194 5.25 20.78 11.71
N GLY A 195 6.38 21.44 11.57
CA GLY A 195 7.36 21.64 12.64
C GLY A 195 8.36 20.49 12.80
N GLN A 196 9.20 20.62 13.83
CA GLN A 196 10.22 19.65 14.18
C GLN A 196 9.63 18.28 14.48
N GLY A 197 10.34 17.19 14.09
CA GLY A 197 9.86 15.81 14.22
C GLY A 197 8.93 15.36 13.09
N HIS A 198 8.76 16.19 12.05
CA HIS A 198 8.10 15.81 10.80
C HIS A 198 9.02 16.05 9.58
N PRO A 199 8.90 15.20 8.56
CA PRO A 199 8.19 13.92 8.55
C PRO A 199 8.94 12.85 9.38
N LEU A 200 8.27 11.74 9.71
CA LEU A 200 8.89 10.57 10.36
C LEU A 200 9.70 9.74 9.36
N PHE A 201 9.21 9.66 8.13
CA PHE A 201 9.80 8.88 7.05
C PHE A 201 10.30 9.80 5.95
N PRO A 202 11.51 9.53 5.36
CA PRO A 202 12.04 10.32 4.27
C PRO A 202 11.11 10.31 3.05
N GLN A 203 11.15 11.39 2.28
CA GLN A 203 10.27 11.59 1.12
C GLN A 203 10.31 10.44 0.11
N GLU A 204 11.47 9.81 -0.09
CA GLU A 204 11.62 8.67 -1.00
C GLU A 204 10.85 7.45 -0.51
N GLU A 205 10.87 7.17 0.80
CA GLU A 205 10.11 6.09 1.42
C GLU A 205 8.61 6.35 1.32
N ARG A 206 8.17 7.57 1.63
CA ARG A 206 6.77 7.99 1.56
C ARG A 206 6.25 7.89 0.12
N ARG A 207 7.02 8.41 -0.86
CA ARG A 207 6.72 8.27 -2.28
C ARG A 207 6.65 6.80 -2.71
N TYR A 208 7.58 5.96 -2.24
CA TYR A 208 7.60 4.53 -2.57
C TYR A 208 6.35 3.81 -2.07
N LEU A 209 5.93 4.05 -0.82
CA LEU A 209 4.69 3.48 -0.26
C LEU A 209 3.46 3.93 -1.06
N VAL A 210 3.37 5.22 -1.38
CA VAL A 210 2.29 5.78 -2.19
C VAL A 210 2.27 5.16 -3.59
N ALA A 211 3.43 5.04 -4.24
CA ALA A 211 3.55 4.43 -5.56
C ALA A 211 3.13 2.94 -5.60
N ALA A 212 3.27 2.24 -4.47
CA ALA A 212 2.87 0.83 -4.35
C ALA A 212 1.35 0.63 -4.29
N VAL A 213 0.57 1.69 -4.08
CA VAL A 213 -0.89 1.60 -4.05
C VAL A 213 -1.46 1.44 -5.46
N ARG A 214 -2.31 0.43 -5.66
CA ARG A 214 -2.86 0.09 -6.99
C ARG A 214 -3.70 1.17 -7.65
N PHE A 215 -4.23 2.09 -6.85
CA PHE A 215 -5.05 3.21 -7.31
C PHE A 215 -4.22 4.36 -7.89
N VAL A 216 -2.92 4.41 -7.60
CA VAL A 216 -2.02 5.49 -7.97
C VAL A 216 -1.35 5.19 -9.31
N ARG A 217 -1.54 6.06 -10.29
CA ARG A 217 -0.86 5.95 -11.59
C ARG A 217 0.63 6.30 -11.46
N GLN A 218 0.91 7.40 -10.75
CA GLN A 218 2.27 7.88 -10.51
C GLN A 218 2.35 8.66 -9.21
N ALA A 219 3.42 8.45 -8.44
CA ALA A 219 3.75 9.22 -7.26
C ALA A 219 5.01 10.05 -7.52
N LEU A 220 4.93 11.35 -7.25
CA LEU A 220 5.98 12.35 -7.42
C LEU A 220 6.35 12.94 -6.07
N ILE A 221 7.52 13.53 -5.93
CA ILE A 221 7.90 14.37 -4.79
C ILE A 221 7.69 15.81 -5.23
N SER A 222 7.09 16.65 -4.36
CA SER A 222 6.92 18.07 -4.66
C SER A 222 8.27 18.78 -4.78
N SER A 223 8.32 19.78 -5.64
CA SER A 223 9.52 20.61 -5.86
C SER A 223 9.30 22.10 -5.55
N GLY A 224 8.08 22.46 -5.14
CA GLY A 224 7.75 23.80 -4.67
C GLY A 224 7.68 23.86 -3.14
N ASP A 225 7.40 25.05 -2.61
CA ASP A 225 7.33 25.34 -1.18
C ASP A 225 5.96 25.87 -0.74
N GLY A 226 5.73 25.84 0.56
CA GLY A 226 4.53 26.42 1.18
C GLY A 226 3.30 25.54 1.03
N TRP A 227 2.13 26.16 1.05
CA TRP A 227 0.84 25.46 1.08
C TRP A 227 0.46 24.82 -0.28
N LEU A 228 1.06 25.24 -1.38
CA LEU A 228 0.89 24.68 -2.72
C LEU A 228 2.25 24.18 -3.29
N ASP A 229 2.96 23.43 -2.48
CA ASP A 229 4.26 22.85 -2.84
C ASP A 229 4.23 21.98 -4.11
N ALA A 230 3.05 21.52 -4.50
CA ALA A 230 2.81 20.75 -5.73
C ALA A 230 2.63 21.62 -6.98
N GLU A 231 2.78 22.95 -6.91
CA GLU A 231 2.53 23.83 -8.06
C GLU A 231 3.38 23.48 -9.29
N PRO A 232 4.70 23.21 -9.20
CA PRO A 232 5.51 22.84 -10.37
C PRO A 232 5.01 21.55 -11.05
N GLU A 233 4.59 20.56 -10.25
CA GLU A 233 4.03 19.31 -10.73
C GLU A 233 2.65 19.52 -11.36
N ILE A 234 1.81 20.41 -10.79
CA ILE A 234 0.52 20.81 -11.39
C ILE A 234 0.73 21.41 -12.77
N ARG A 235 1.68 22.33 -12.91
CA ARG A 235 2.00 22.97 -14.20
C ARG A 235 2.47 21.98 -15.26
N THR A 236 3.24 20.98 -14.84
CA THR A 236 3.77 19.93 -15.73
C THR A 236 2.71 18.92 -16.10
N LEU A 237 1.96 18.40 -15.12
CA LEU A 237 0.95 17.37 -15.32
C LEU A 237 -0.33 17.90 -15.98
N ARG A 238 -0.65 19.18 -15.75
CA ARG A 238 -1.90 19.82 -16.20
C ARG A 238 -3.11 18.94 -15.86
N PRO A 239 -3.38 18.71 -14.57
CA PRO A 239 -4.50 17.86 -14.15
C PRO A 239 -5.83 18.50 -14.54
N ASN A 240 -6.84 17.65 -14.75
CA ASN A 240 -8.21 18.10 -14.95
C ASN A 240 -8.89 18.39 -13.61
N LEU A 241 -8.51 17.63 -12.56
CA LEU A 241 -9.08 17.73 -11.22
C LEU A 241 -7.96 17.79 -10.17
N TYR A 242 -8.12 18.68 -9.21
CA TYR A 242 -7.36 18.69 -7.96
C TYR A 242 -8.28 18.28 -6.83
N VAL A 243 -7.95 17.16 -6.17
CA VAL A 243 -8.81 16.54 -5.16
C VAL A 243 -8.16 16.65 -3.81
N VAL A 244 -8.94 17.08 -2.82
CA VAL A 244 -8.53 17.17 -1.42
C VAL A 244 -9.53 16.47 -0.53
N ASN A 245 -9.12 16.11 0.68
CA ASN A 245 -10.05 15.80 1.76
C ASN A 245 -10.53 17.09 2.43
N ASP A 246 -11.61 17.01 3.20
CA ASP A 246 -12.21 18.11 3.95
C ASP A 246 -11.21 18.81 4.89
N ASP A 247 -10.25 18.08 5.48
CA ASP A 247 -9.18 18.62 6.32
C ASP A 247 -8.08 19.36 5.54
N GLY A 248 -8.01 19.13 4.24
CA GLY A 248 -7.06 19.79 3.32
C GLY A 248 -7.69 20.88 2.46
N ASP A 249 -8.99 21.14 2.64
CA ASP A 249 -9.72 22.19 1.92
C ASP A 249 -9.29 23.59 2.40
N LYS A 250 -8.87 24.42 1.44
CA LYS A 250 -8.43 25.78 1.67
C LYS A 250 -8.94 26.72 0.59
N PRO A 251 -9.41 27.94 0.94
CA PRO A 251 -9.87 28.92 -0.03
C PRO A 251 -8.84 29.18 -1.13
N GLU A 252 -7.57 29.33 -0.75
CA GLU A 252 -6.48 29.66 -1.67
C GLU A 252 -6.26 28.56 -2.72
N LYS A 253 -6.51 27.30 -2.37
CA LYS A 253 -6.44 26.18 -3.34
C LYS A 253 -7.58 26.24 -4.34
N ARG A 254 -8.78 26.65 -3.90
CA ARG A 254 -9.93 26.83 -4.81
C ARG A 254 -9.66 27.98 -5.79
N GLU A 255 -9.25 29.13 -5.27
CA GLU A 255 -8.91 30.30 -6.09
C GLU A 255 -7.83 29.97 -7.13
N TYR A 256 -6.78 29.23 -6.71
CA TYR A 256 -5.75 28.77 -7.64
C TYR A 256 -6.32 27.86 -8.75
N CYS A 257 -7.15 26.88 -8.39
CA CYS A 257 -7.75 25.97 -9.34
C CYS A 257 -8.68 26.69 -10.32
N ASP A 258 -9.52 27.60 -9.82
CA ASP A 258 -10.43 28.40 -10.64
C ASP A 258 -9.66 29.28 -11.65
N ALA A 259 -8.56 29.93 -11.20
CA ALA A 259 -7.71 30.75 -12.04
C ALA A 259 -6.99 29.96 -13.17
N HIS A 260 -6.79 28.64 -12.97
CA HIS A 260 -6.09 27.76 -13.92
C HIS A 260 -7.01 26.78 -14.66
N GLY A 261 -8.33 26.89 -14.50
CA GLY A 261 -9.30 26.02 -15.16
C GLY A 261 -9.22 24.56 -14.70
N ILE A 262 -8.81 24.31 -13.45
CA ILE A 262 -8.72 22.99 -12.83
C ILE A 262 -9.96 22.78 -11.97
N GLY A 263 -10.68 21.68 -12.18
CA GLY A 263 -11.81 21.33 -11.30
C GLY A 263 -11.33 21.03 -9.89
N TYR A 264 -11.98 21.60 -8.88
CA TYR A 264 -11.64 21.38 -7.47
C TYR A 264 -12.69 20.49 -6.80
N VAL A 265 -12.26 19.39 -6.19
CA VAL A 265 -13.16 18.40 -5.57
C VAL A 265 -12.74 18.17 -4.11
N VAL A 266 -13.70 18.27 -3.21
CA VAL A 266 -13.51 17.97 -1.79
C VAL A 266 -14.19 16.66 -1.47
N LEU A 267 -13.44 15.68 -0.97
CA LEU A 267 -13.94 14.41 -0.50
C LEU A 267 -14.18 14.46 1.02
N LYS A 268 -15.19 13.74 1.44
CA LYS A 268 -15.43 13.53 2.88
C LYS A 268 -14.52 12.41 3.34
N ARG A 269 -13.71 12.64 4.33
CA ARG A 269 -12.75 11.68 4.89
C ARG A 269 -13.47 10.51 5.61
N ASN A 270 -14.35 9.82 4.90
CA ASN A 270 -15.08 8.68 5.42
C ASN A 270 -14.20 7.42 5.34
N PRO A 271 -14.03 6.67 6.42
CA PRO A 271 -13.36 5.38 6.35
C PRO A 271 -14.16 4.43 5.46
N ARG A 272 -13.50 3.38 4.97
CA ARG A 272 -14.22 2.26 4.37
C ARG A 272 -15.16 1.65 5.42
N GLU A 273 -16.31 1.15 4.98
CA GLU A 273 -17.27 0.48 5.86
C GLU A 273 -16.59 -0.62 6.71
N GLY A 274 -16.86 -0.63 7.99
CA GLY A 274 -16.24 -1.54 8.97
C GLY A 274 -14.86 -1.12 9.47
N LEU A 275 -14.25 -0.05 8.95
CA LEU A 275 -12.94 0.43 9.41
C LEU A 275 -13.06 1.69 10.27
N LEU A 276 -12.10 1.85 11.19
CA LEU A 276 -11.98 3.05 12.00
C LEU A 276 -11.39 4.21 11.19
N ARG A 277 -11.82 5.44 11.50
CA ARG A 277 -11.16 6.64 10.99
C ARG A 277 -9.76 6.74 11.57
N ARG A 278 -8.75 6.94 10.71
CA ARG A 278 -7.34 7.05 11.11
C ARG A 278 -6.76 8.41 10.73
N GLN A 279 -5.86 8.89 11.59
CA GLN A 279 -5.00 10.04 11.32
C GLN A 279 -3.56 9.65 11.63
N SER A 280 -2.60 10.17 10.87
CA SER A 280 -1.17 9.88 11.09
C SER A 280 -0.69 10.33 12.47
N THR A 281 -1.31 11.37 13.05
CA THR A 281 -1.02 11.85 14.41
C THR A 281 -1.43 10.86 15.48
N ASP A 282 -2.50 10.09 15.28
CA ASP A 282 -2.98 9.09 16.24
C ASP A 282 -2.08 7.85 16.30
N LEU A 283 -1.22 7.69 15.28
CA LEU A 283 -0.32 6.56 15.15
C LEU A 283 1.07 6.82 15.77
N ARG A 284 1.30 8.05 16.27
CA ARG A 284 2.52 8.39 16.99
C ARG A 284 2.48 7.78 18.39
N GLY A 285 3.45 6.92 18.67
CA GLY A 285 3.55 6.21 19.94
C GLY A 285 3.20 4.72 19.89
N PHE A 286 2.92 4.21 18.70
CA PHE A 286 2.84 2.76 18.48
C PHE A 286 4.22 2.14 18.30
#